data_4580f98e9ae60254a359cfb36b101d8b
#
_entry.id   4580f98e9ae60254a359cfb36b101d8b
#
_cell.length_a   1.000
_cell.length_b   1.000
_cell.length_c   1.000
_cell.angle_alpha   90.00
_cell.angle_beta   90.00
_cell.angle_gamma   90.00
#
_symmetry.space_group_name_H-M   'P 1'
#
loop_
_entity.id
_entity.type
_entity.pdbx_description
1 polymer ?
#
loop_
_entity_poly.entity_id
_entity_poly.type
_entity_poly.pdbx_seq_one_letter_code
_entity_poly.pdbx_strand_id
1 'polypeptide(L)'
;MTTEGSVSIVVPMKVWTPGLHGFRAKYLQSPRAMIPPHLLILELSGSDRFSGFETRRLAGFIQGFSCELSAFSYNLSMLDWNEETQSLGLGPRNADGFESIRKRVQKGLNLERNYRDKGYQPRLLLAANCSKSQYELEEAFRLMNGDSFSISCRATEIELYRRQAGDWLLQESVPLQESKEN
;
A
#
# COMPACT_ATOMS: atom_id res chain seq x y z
N MET A 1 -5.86 -15.56 -0.45
CA MET A 1 -5.17 -15.92 0.82
C MET A 1 -3.69 -15.59 0.67
N THR A 2 -3.14 -14.75 1.57
CA THR A 2 -1.69 -14.48 1.60
C THR A 2 -0.98 -15.70 2.21
N THR A 3 -0.01 -16.25 1.52
CA THR A 3 0.75 -17.43 1.95
C THR A 3 1.92 -17.03 2.85
N GLU A 4 2.38 -17.98 3.69
CA GLU A 4 3.59 -17.80 4.48
C GLU A 4 4.78 -17.46 3.57
N GLY A 5 5.63 -16.54 4.01
CA GLY A 5 6.76 -16.05 3.21
C GLY A 5 6.41 -14.97 2.17
N SER A 6 5.13 -14.56 2.05
CA SER A 6 4.76 -13.41 1.20
C SER A 6 5.50 -12.14 1.62
N VAL A 7 5.84 -11.31 0.64
CA VAL A 7 6.48 -10.01 0.85
C VAL A 7 5.57 -8.91 0.32
N SER A 8 5.32 -7.89 1.12
CA SER A 8 4.60 -6.67 0.71
C SER A 8 5.57 -5.50 0.63
N ILE A 9 5.53 -4.79 -0.50
CA ILE A 9 6.25 -3.55 -0.75
C ILE A 9 5.22 -2.43 -0.64
N VAL A 10 5.44 -1.50 0.26
CA VAL A 10 4.45 -0.47 0.59
C VAL A 10 5.08 0.92 0.70
N VAL A 11 4.26 1.95 0.54
CA VAL A 11 4.57 3.32 0.97
C VAL A 11 3.82 3.55 2.28
N PRO A 12 4.53 3.78 3.40
CA PRO A 12 3.90 4.01 4.68
C PRO A 12 3.19 5.37 4.70
N MET A 13 2.10 5.43 5.44
CA MET A 13 1.35 6.66 5.67
C MET A 13 1.62 7.14 7.10
N LYS A 14 2.25 8.30 7.24
CA LYS A 14 2.64 8.86 8.54
C LYS A 14 1.62 9.82 9.16
N VAL A 15 0.61 10.21 8.38
CA VAL A 15 -0.41 11.17 8.83
C VAL A 15 -1.71 10.45 9.14
N TRP A 16 -2.22 10.67 10.34
CA TRP A 16 -3.46 10.06 10.82
C TRP A 16 -4.44 11.09 11.36
N THR A 17 -5.72 10.87 11.05
CA THR A 17 -6.80 11.57 11.72
C THR A 17 -7.53 10.58 12.65
N PRO A 18 -8.11 11.06 13.78
CA PRO A 18 -8.87 10.19 14.67
C PRO A 18 -10.04 9.46 13.97
N GLY A 19 -10.73 10.15 13.05
CA GLY A 19 -11.83 9.56 12.28
C GLY A 19 -11.36 8.41 11.37
N LEU A 20 -10.24 8.58 10.69
CA LEU A 20 -9.65 7.55 9.83
C LEU A 20 -9.20 6.33 10.66
N HIS A 21 -8.55 6.59 11.79
CA HIS A 21 -8.12 5.52 12.70
C HIS A 21 -9.31 4.74 13.25
N GLY A 22 -10.32 5.44 13.76
CA GLY A 22 -11.54 4.84 14.31
C GLY A 22 -12.30 4.02 13.26
N PHE A 23 -12.39 4.52 12.02
CA PHE A 23 -13.04 3.81 10.93
C PHE A 23 -12.32 2.50 10.61
N ARG A 24 -10.99 2.54 10.41
CA ARG A 24 -10.22 1.33 10.15
C ARG A 24 -10.27 0.32 11.28
N ALA A 25 -10.16 0.77 12.52
CA ALA A 25 -10.24 -0.12 13.70
C ALA A 25 -11.59 -0.86 13.75
N LYS A 26 -12.67 -0.22 13.29
CA LYS A 26 -14.02 -0.79 13.32
C LYS A 26 -14.30 -1.74 12.15
N TYR A 27 -13.81 -1.42 10.95
CA TYR A 27 -14.25 -2.09 9.72
C TYR A 27 -13.15 -2.85 8.97
N LEU A 28 -11.90 -2.73 9.36
CA LEU A 28 -10.81 -3.47 8.73
C LEU A 28 -10.49 -4.76 9.48
N GLN A 29 -11.09 -5.86 9.05
CA GLN A 29 -10.86 -7.19 9.58
C GLN A 29 -9.95 -7.99 8.62
N SER A 30 -8.68 -7.61 8.56
CA SER A 30 -7.72 -8.22 7.63
C SER A 30 -6.38 -8.45 8.32
N PRO A 31 -5.67 -9.56 8.00
CA PRO A 31 -4.28 -9.74 8.44
C PRO A 31 -3.37 -8.58 8.04
N ARG A 32 -3.68 -7.88 6.95
CA ARG A 32 -2.96 -6.65 6.53
C ARG A 32 -3.22 -5.45 7.46
N ALA A 33 -4.24 -5.51 8.32
CA ALA A 33 -4.45 -4.49 9.34
C ALA A 33 -3.29 -4.42 10.34
N MET A 34 -2.48 -5.47 10.43
CA MET A 34 -1.27 -5.53 11.27
C MET A 34 -0.09 -4.72 10.69
N ILE A 35 -0.06 -4.49 9.36
CA ILE A 35 0.85 -3.53 8.79
C ILE A 35 0.32 -2.13 9.13
N PRO A 36 1.18 -1.20 9.64
CA PRO A 36 0.80 0.20 9.78
C PRO A 36 0.16 0.73 8.49
N PRO A 37 -0.64 1.78 8.56
CA PRO A 37 -1.31 2.31 7.38
C PRO A 37 -0.37 2.63 6.24
N HIS A 38 -0.72 2.12 5.06
CA HIS A 38 0.15 2.13 3.90
C HIS A 38 -0.65 2.08 2.61
N LEU A 39 -0.01 2.48 1.53
CA LEU A 39 -0.46 2.20 0.17
C LEU A 39 0.39 1.05 -0.39
N LEU A 40 -0.29 -0.01 -0.82
CA LEU A 40 0.37 -1.19 -1.38
C LEU A 40 0.95 -0.85 -2.76
N ILE A 41 2.22 -1.13 -2.96
CA ILE A 41 2.91 -1.06 -4.26
C ILE A 41 2.83 -2.41 -4.97
N LEU A 42 3.26 -3.46 -4.28
CA LEU A 42 3.31 -4.81 -4.84
C LEU A 42 3.29 -5.83 -3.71
N GLU A 43 2.63 -6.95 -3.96
CA GLU A 43 2.70 -8.12 -3.10
C GLU A 43 3.26 -9.30 -3.89
N LEU A 44 4.28 -9.92 -3.34
CA LEU A 44 4.92 -11.12 -3.87
C LEU A 44 4.47 -12.30 -3.02
N SER A 45 3.76 -13.26 -3.61
CA SER A 45 3.32 -14.45 -2.89
C SER A 45 4.43 -15.49 -2.81
N GLY A 46 4.42 -16.31 -1.75
CA GLY A 46 5.40 -17.40 -1.59
C GLY A 46 5.29 -18.51 -2.65
N SER A 47 4.18 -18.55 -3.42
CA SER A 47 4.00 -19.47 -4.55
C SER A 47 4.63 -18.99 -5.85
N ASP A 48 4.99 -17.71 -5.93
CA ASP A 48 5.67 -17.14 -7.07
C ASP A 48 7.13 -17.61 -7.09
N ARG A 49 7.82 -17.45 -8.22
CA ARG A 49 9.24 -17.80 -8.41
C ARG A 49 10.19 -17.16 -7.39
N PHE A 50 9.65 -16.40 -6.47
CA PHE A 50 10.33 -15.67 -5.40
C PHE A 50 10.25 -16.36 -4.03
N SER A 51 9.73 -17.58 -3.94
CA SER A 51 9.61 -18.32 -2.67
C SER A 51 10.92 -18.52 -1.91
N GLY A 52 12.07 -18.41 -2.59
CA GLY A 52 13.42 -18.42 -2.02
C GLY A 52 14.12 -17.06 -2.07
N PHE A 53 13.43 -15.97 -2.40
CA PHE A 53 14.03 -14.66 -2.55
C PHE A 53 14.38 -14.09 -1.17
N GLU A 54 15.67 -13.97 -0.91
CA GLU A 54 16.11 -13.34 0.34
C GLU A 54 15.65 -11.88 0.38
N THR A 55 14.89 -11.53 1.39
CA THR A 55 14.37 -10.17 1.61
C THR A 55 15.48 -9.11 1.53
N ARG A 56 16.70 -9.47 1.96
CA ARG A 56 17.90 -8.61 1.84
C ARG A 56 18.27 -8.27 0.39
N ARG A 57 18.13 -9.22 -0.55
CA ARG A 57 18.39 -8.95 -1.97
C ARG A 57 17.36 -8.00 -2.55
N LEU A 58 16.10 -8.16 -2.16
CA LEU A 58 15.03 -7.26 -2.55
C LEU A 58 15.26 -5.85 -1.99
N ALA A 59 15.62 -5.74 -0.71
CA ALA A 59 15.97 -4.48 -0.08
C ALA A 59 17.14 -3.80 -0.79
N GLY A 60 18.24 -4.53 -1.02
CA GLY A 60 19.40 -4.01 -1.76
C GLY A 60 19.06 -3.58 -3.18
N PHE A 61 18.17 -4.31 -3.86
CA PHE A 61 17.67 -3.93 -5.18
C PHE A 61 16.85 -2.62 -5.12
N ILE A 62 15.89 -2.51 -4.16
CA ILE A 62 15.09 -1.30 -3.99
C ILE A 62 15.99 -0.12 -3.61
N GLN A 63 16.97 -0.32 -2.73
CA GLN A 63 17.95 0.69 -2.35
C GLN A 63 18.77 1.18 -3.54
N GLY A 64 19.12 0.29 -4.47
CA GLY A 64 19.87 0.62 -5.69
C GLY A 64 19.15 1.60 -6.60
N PHE A 65 17.82 1.54 -6.69
CA PHE A 65 17.06 2.48 -7.52
C PHE A 65 16.35 3.59 -6.73
N SER A 66 16.24 3.49 -5.41
CA SER A 66 15.60 4.52 -4.59
C SER A 66 16.31 5.87 -4.69
N CYS A 67 17.62 5.85 -4.94
CA CYS A 67 18.39 7.06 -5.22
C CYS A 67 18.01 7.77 -6.54
N GLU A 68 17.21 7.16 -7.39
CA GLU A 68 16.67 7.75 -8.63
C GLU A 68 15.22 8.23 -8.46
N LEU A 69 14.58 7.91 -7.34
CA LEU A 69 13.19 8.26 -7.04
C LEU A 69 13.13 9.37 -5.99
N SER A 70 12.55 10.49 -6.37
CA SER A 70 12.32 11.59 -5.45
C SER A 70 11.12 11.32 -4.53
N ALA A 71 11.22 11.78 -3.29
CA ALA A 71 10.07 11.89 -2.41
C ALA A 71 8.99 12.76 -3.07
N PHE A 72 7.73 12.41 -2.92
CA PHE A 72 6.62 13.11 -3.56
C PHE A 72 5.43 13.30 -2.62
N SER A 73 4.70 14.38 -2.83
CA SER A 73 3.46 14.66 -2.11
C SER A 73 2.28 14.04 -2.84
N TYR A 74 1.29 13.58 -2.10
CA TYR A 74 0.04 13.06 -2.62
C TYR A 74 -1.12 13.41 -1.69
N ASN A 75 -2.33 13.38 -2.24
CA ASN A 75 -3.53 13.71 -1.50
C ASN A 75 -4.52 12.55 -1.61
N LEU A 76 -4.91 11.99 -0.48
CA LEU A 76 -5.91 10.93 -0.39
C LEU A 76 -7.30 11.54 -0.23
N SER A 77 -8.17 11.35 -1.22
CA SER A 77 -9.53 11.93 -1.20
C SER A 77 -10.56 11.15 -2.01
N MET A 78 -10.16 10.05 -2.66
CA MET A 78 -11.05 9.28 -3.53
C MET A 78 -11.41 7.96 -2.88
N LEU A 79 -12.67 7.82 -2.44
CA LEU A 79 -13.18 6.52 -2.03
C LEU A 79 -13.25 5.59 -3.23
N ASP A 80 -12.78 4.37 -3.07
CA ASP A 80 -12.71 3.33 -4.08
C ASP A 80 -13.23 2.01 -3.53
N TRP A 81 -14.19 1.41 -4.24
CA TRP A 81 -14.74 0.11 -3.91
C TRP A 81 -14.19 -0.97 -4.83
N ASN A 82 -13.70 -2.04 -4.26
CA ASN A 82 -13.27 -3.20 -5.03
C ASN A 82 -14.29 -4.34 -4.85
N GLU A 83 -14.99 -4.66 -5.93
CA GLU A 83 -16.03 -5.69 -5.92
C GLU A 83 -15.48 -7.11 -5.71
N GLU A 84 -14.28 -7.42 -6.25
CA GLU A 84 -13.69 -8.75 -6.11
C GLU A 84 -13.31 -9.07 -4.65
N THR A 85 -12.79 -8.08 -3.95
CA THR A 85 -12.32 -8.23 -2.57
C THR A 85 -13.31 -7.72 -1.53
N GLN A 86 -14.46 -7.18 -1.97
CA GLN A 86 -15.47 -6.56 -1.11
C GLN A 86 -14.82 -5.61 -0.08
N SER A 87 -14.03 -4.66 -0.59
CA SER A 87 -13.23 -3.78 0.25
C SER A 87 -13.32 -2.32 -0.16
N LEU A 88 -13.36 -1.44 0.84
CA LEU A 88 -13.32 0.01 0.66
C LEU A 88 -11.89 0.50 0.85
N GLY A 89 -11.43 1.32 -0.07
CA GLY A 89 -10.13 1.99 -0.03
C GLY A 89 -10.25 3.50 -0.14
N LEU A 90 -9.16 4.18 0.13
CA LEU A 90 -8.99 5.61 -0.10
C LEU A 90 -7.77 5.81 -0.99
N GLY A 91 -8.01 6.29 -2.20
CA GLY A 91 -6.99 6.48 -3.24
C GLY A 91 -6.48 7.92 -3.34
N PRO A 92 -5.28 8.09 -3.91
CA PRO A 92 -4.76 9.41 -4.25
C PRO A 92 -5.40 9.94 -5.54
N ARG A 93 -5.51 11.26 -5.65
CA ARG A 93 -5.94 11.92 -6.91
C ARG A 93 -4.95 11.73 -8.05
N ASN A 94 -3.66 11.68 -7.72
CA ASN A 94 -2.58 11.41 -8.65
C ASN A 94 -1.78 10.21 -8.16
N ALA A 95 -1.64 9.19 -9.00
CA ALA A 95 -0.97 7.94 -8.72
C ALA A 95 0.45 7.85 -9.30
N ASP A 96 0.92 8.86 -10.05
CA ASP A 96 2.16 8.80 -10.86
C ASP A 96 3.39 8.36 -10.05
N GLY A 97 3.56 8.89 -8.84
CA GLY A 97 4.68 8.52 -7.96
C GLY A 97 4.64 7.04 -7.58
N PHE A 98 3.46 6.53 -7.25
CA PHE A 98 3.25 5.12 -6.90
C PHE A 98 3.46 4.19 -8.10
N GLU A 99 2.97 4.59 -9.26
CA GLU A 99 3.17 3.84 -10.51
C GLU A 99 4.65 3.80 -10.91
N SER A 100 5.38 4.90 -10.71
CA SER A 100 6.81 4.98 -10.98
C SER A 100 7.59 3.99 -10.11
N ILE A 101 7.30 3.94 -8.80
CA ILE A 101 7.89 2.96 -7.89
C ILE A 101 7.55 1.54 -8.37
N ARG A 102 6.26 1.27 -8.63
CA ARG A 102 5.79 -0.05 -9.06
C ARG A 102 6.47 -0.53 -10.34
N LYS A 103 6.51 0.30 -11.37
CA LYS A 103 7.18 -0.02 -12.65
C LYS A 103 8.66 -0.33 -12.47
N ARG A 104 9.36 0.42 -11.61
CA ARG A 104 10.76 0.15 -11.28
C ARG A 104 10.94 -1.20 -10.59
N VAL A 105 10.12 -1.48 -9.58
CA VAL A 105 10.14 -2.77 -8.87
C VAL A 105 9.86 -3.91 -9.83
N GLN A 106 8.80 -3.83 -10.64
CA GLN A 106 8.43 -4.86 -11.61
C GLN A 106 9.55 -5.12 -12.63
N LYS A 107 10.11 -4.06 -13.20
CA LYS A 107 11.21 -4.16 -14.16
C LYS A 107 12.42 -4.86 -13.57
N GLY A 108 12.85 -4.47 -12.39
CA GLY A 108 14.03 -5.05 -11.76
C GLY A 108 13.84 -6.48 -11.29
N LEU A 109 12.62 -6.86 -10.93
CA LEU A 109 12.28 -8.25 -10.61
C LEU A 109 11.92 -9.08 -11.84
N ASN A 110 11.99 -8.50 -13.04
CA ASN A 110 11.62 -9.14 -14.31
C ASN A 110 10.18 -9.71 -14.32
N LEU A 111 9.25 -8.99 -13.67
CA LEU A 111 7.84 -9.37 -13.53
C LEU A 111 6.97 -8.93 -14.70
N GLU A 112 7.46 -8.06 -15.58
CA GLU A 112 6.69 -7.42 -16.66
C GLU A 112 6.00 -8.42 -17.60
N ARG A 113 6.53 -9.63 -17.75
CA ARG A 113 5.96 -10.67 -18.63
C ARG A 113 4.80 -11.45 -18.01
N ASN A 114 4.67 -11.47 -16.71
CA ASN A 114 3.74 -12.34 -15.98
C ASN A 114 2.67 -11.60 -15.17
N TYR A 115 2.90 -10.33 -14.87
CA TYR A 115 1.96 -9.52 -14.12
C TYR A 115 1.04 -8.75 -15.09
N ARG A 116 -0.16 -9.28 -15.29
CA ARG A 116 -1.23 -8.51 -15.93
C ARG A 116 -1.63 -7.38 -15.00
N ASP A 117 -1.16 -6.18 -15.31
CA ASP A 117 -1.61 -4.94 -14.67
C ASP A 117 -3.09 -4.68 -15.02
N LYS A 118 -3.98 -5.51 -14.51
CA LYS A 118 -5.39 -5.20 -14.56
C LYS A 118 -5.69 -4.21 -13.43
N GLY A 119 -5.54 -2.91 -13.75
CA GLY A 119 -6.08 -1.85 -12.92
C GLY A 119 -5.40 -1.66 -11.56
N TYR A 120 -4.06 -1.58 -11.52
CA TYR A 120 -3.39 -1.15 -10.28
C TYR A 120 -3.88 0.23 -9.86
N GLN A 121 -4.43 0.29 -8.67
CA GLN A 121 -4.79 1.54 -8.02
C GLN A 121 -4.16 1.57 -6.63
N PRO A 122 -3.22 2.50 -6.38
CA PRO A 122 -2.69 2.67 -5.04
C PRO A 122 -3.81 3.14 -4.12
N ARG A 123 -4.01 2.43 -3.03
CA ARG A 123 -5.05 2.79 -2.06
C ARG A 123 -4.69 2.39 -0.65
N LEU A 124 -5.08 3.22 0.29
CA LEU A 124 -5.13 2.89 1.69
C LEU A 124 -6.36 2.01 1.93
N LEU A 125 -6.18 0.79 2.40
CA LEU A 125 -7.28 -0.09 2.73
C LEU A 125 -7.99 0.42 4.00
N LEU A 126 -9.28 0.73 3.88
CA LEU A 126 -10.11 1.27 4.96
C LEU A 126 -10.97 0.20 5.62
N ALA A 127 -11.61 -0.65 4.82
CA ALA A 127 -12.49 -1.71 5.29
C ALA A 127 -12.34 -2.95 4.41
N ALA A 128 -12.36 -4.12 5.01
CA ALA A 128 -12.35 -5.41 4.33
C ALA A 128 -12.82 -6.52 5.27
N ASN A 129 -13.36 -7.60 4.69
CA ASN A 129 -13.82 -8.79 5.41
C ASN A 129 -14.87 -8.47 6.49
N CYS A 130 -15.65 -7.40 6.31
CA CYS A 130 -16.78 -7.07 7.16
C CYS A 130 -18.10 -7.32 6.42
N SER A 131 -19.19 -7.52 7.16
CA SER A 131 -20.52 -7.82 6.62
C SER A 131 -21.30 -6.62 6.09
N LYS A 132 -20.61 -5.48 5.83
CA LYS A 132 -21.21 -4.24 5.39
C LYS A 132 -21.13 -4.10 3.89
N SER A 133 -22.20 -3.55 3.29
CA SER A 133 -22.24 -3.17 1.89
C SER A 133 -21.37 -1.93 1.61
N GLN A 134 -21.06 -1.70 0.33
CA GLN A 134 -20.37 -0.50 -0.13
C GLN A 134 -21.05 0.78 0.43
N TYR A 135 -22.36 0.89 0.22
CA TYR A 135 -23.13 2.08 0.62
C TYR A 135 -23.03 2.36 2.13
N GLU A 136 -23.21 1.32 2.96
CA GLU A 136 -23.10 1.46 4.43
C GLU A 136 -21.71 1.90 4.88
N LEU A 137 -20.65 1.41 4.21
CA LEU A 137 -19.27 1.78 4.53
C LEU A 137 -18.95 3.19 4.09
N GLU A 138 -19.37 3.61 2.89
CA GLU A 138 -19.16 4.98 2.42
C GLU A 138 -19.91 5.99 3.27
N GLU A 139 -21.14 5.71 3.64
CA GLU A 139 -21.93 6.57 4.54
C GLU A 139 -21.27 6.66 5.91
N ALA A 140 -20.88 5.53 6.51
CA ALA A 140 -20.17 5.52 7.79
C ALA A 140 -18.84 6.28 7.74
N PHE A 141 -18.12 6.19 6.61
CA PHE A 141 -16.88 6.93 6.42
C PHE A 141 -17.12 8.45 6.40
N ARG A 142 -18.14 8.92 5.65
CA ARG A 142 -18.49 10.33 5.56
C ARG A 142 -18.97 10.89 6.92
N LEU A 143 -19.74 10.11 7.66
CA LEU A 143 -20.16 10.50 9.01
C LEU A 143 -19.00 10.71 9.98
N MET A 144 -17.94 9.90 9.86
CA MET A 144 -16.76 9.97 10.74
C MET A 144 -15.71 10.99 10.30
N ASN A 145 -15.63 11.30 9.01
CA ASN A 145 -14.53 12.08 8.43
C ASN A 145 -15.00 13.32 7.65
N GLY A 146 -16.30 13.47 7.41
CA GLY A 146 -16.88 14.55 6.60
C GLY A 146 -16.96 14.22 5.10
N ASP A 147 -17.86 14.89 4.39
CA ASP A 147 -18.11 14.66 2.96
C ASP A 147 -16.93 15.05 2.06
N SER A 148 -16.16 16.04 2.47
CA SER A 148 -15.01 16.58 1.74
C SER A 148 -13.68 16.09 2.33
N PHE A 149 -13.62 14.85 2.79
CA PHE A 149 -12.42 14.32 3.39
C PHE A 149 -11.24 14.35 2.42
N SER A 150 -10.15 14.90 2.89
CA SER A 150 -8.91 15.02 2.14
C SER A 150 -7.74 15.06 3.11
N ILE A 151 -6.72 14.26 2.84
CA ILE A 151 -5.51 14.22 3.66
C ILE A 151 -4.26 14.32 2.78
N SER A 152 -3.44 15.34 3.07
CA SER A 152 -2.16 15.54 2.39
C SER A 152 -1.09 14.70 3.06
N CYS A 153 -0.38 13.93 2.25
CA CYS A 153 0.67 13.01 2.65
C CYS A 153 1.93 13.24 1.83
N ARG A 154 3.07 12.76 2.35
CA ARG A 154 4.33 12.72 1.62
C ARG A 154 4.92 11.31 1.69
N ALA A 155 5.24 10.76 0.54
CA ALA A 155 6.00 9.52 0.42
C ALA A 155 7.50 9.86 0.56
N THR A 156 8.13 9.39 1.61
CA THR A 156 9.54 9.63 1.91
C THR A 156 10.36 8.35 1.95
N GLU A 157 9.71 7.20 1.94
CA GLU A 157 10.34 5.89 2.03
C GLU A 157 9.46 4.79 1.45
N ILE A 158 10.07 3.67 1.17
CA ILE A 158 9.44 2.40 0.79
C ILE A 158 9.76 1.41 1.89
N GLU A 159 8.74 0.71 2.39
CA GLU A 159 8.90 -0.32 3.41
C GLU A 159 8.64 -1.72 2.84
N LEU A 160 9.42 -2.68 3.32
CA LEU A 160 9.27 -4.10 3.01
C LEU A 160 8.79 -4.83 4.25
N TYR A 161 7.67 -5.51 4.12
CA TYR A 161 7.13 -6.40 5.12
C TYR A 161 7.16 -7.83 4.64
N ARG A 162 7.50 -8.77 5.53
CA ARG A 162 7.43 -10.20 5.27
C ARG A 162 6.47 -10.87 6.23
N ARG A 163 5.67 -11.79 5.71
CA ARG A 163 4.77 -12.60 6.53
C ARG A 163 5.50 -13.78 7.15
N GLN A 164 5.47 -13.85 8.48
CA GLN A 164 6.08 -14.91 9.28
C GLN A 164 5.16 -15.30 10.44
N ALA A 165 4.88 -16.57 10.61
CA ALA A 165 4.01 -17.10 11.66
C ALA A 165 2.63 -16.40 11.75
N GLY A 166 2.10 -16.00 10.59
CA GLY A 166 0.81 -15.28 10.50
C GLY A 166 0.91 -13.77 10.59
N ASP A 167 2.01 -13.22 11.08
CA ASP A 167 2.23 -11.78 11.27
C ASP A 167 3.02 -11.15 10.12
N TRP A 168 2.85 -9.83 9.95
CA TRP A 168 3.64 -9.01 9.03
C TRP A 168 4.74 -8.28 9.80
N LEU A 169 5.98 -8.63 9.51
CA LEU A 169 7.16 -8.06 10.16
C LEU A 169 7.90 -7.13 9.19
N LEU A 170 8.16 -5.90 9.64
CA LEU A 170 9.01 -4.96 8.90
C LEU A 170 10.41 -5.55 8.78
N GLN A 171 10.91 -5.63 7.56
CA GLN A 171 12.24 -6.12 7.25
C GLN A 171 13.22 -5.00 6.94
N GLU A 172 12.76 -4.00 6.21
CA GLU A 172 13.60 -2.90 5.75
C GLU A 172 12.75 -1.66 5.48
N SER A 173 13.33 -0.48 5.67
CA SER A 173 12.83 0.81 5.23
C SER A 173 13.88 1.48 4.36
N VAL A 174 13.51 1.84 3.13
CA VAL A 174 14.41 2.41 2.13
C VAL A 174 13.97 3.84 1.84
N PRO A 175 14.79 4.86 2.18
CA PRO A 175 14.43 6.24 1.95
C PRO A 175 14.40 6.59 0.45
N LEU A 176 13.46 7.44 0.07
CA LEU A 176 13.43 8.13 -1.22
C LEU A 176 14.30 9.39 -1.14
N GLN A 177 14.83 9.84 -2.27
CA GLN A 177 15.58 11.11 -2.28
C GLN A 177 14.67 12.29 -1.94
N GLU A 178 15.15 13.19 -1.14
CA GLU A 178 14.48 14.48 -1.00
C GLU A 178 14.54 15.23 -2.33
N SER A 179 13.38 15.70 -2.80
CA SER A 179 13.35 16.59 -3.96
C SER A 179 14.19 17.81 -3.62
N LYS A 180 15.24 18.08 -4.40
CA LYS A 180 15.87 19.39 -4.36
C LYS A 180 14.82 20.38 -4.84
N GLU A 181 14.17 21.05 -3.91
CA GLU A 181 13.35 22.21 -4.24
C GLU A 181 14.29 23.24 -4.89
N ASN A 182 14.10 23.47 -6.20
CA ASN A 182 14.69 24.60 -6.90
C ASN A 182 13.83 25.84 -6.69
#